data_4f1d8b85391d518fb56ee55b8f1e9b8a
#
_entry.id   4f1d8b85391d518fb56ee55b8f1e9b8a
#
_cell.length_a   1.000
_cell.length_b   1.000
_cell.length_c   1.000
_cell.angle_alpha   90.00
_cell.angle_beta   90.00
_cell.angle_gamma   90.00
#
_symmetry.space_group_name_H-M   'P 1'
#
loop_
_entity.id
_entity.type
_entity.pdbx_description
1 polymer ?
#
loop_
_entity_poly.entity_id
_entity_poly.type
_entity_poly.pdbx_seq_one_letter_code
_entity_poly.pdbx_strand_id
1 'polypeptide(L)'
;MSPVVWILGAILVLAVAASAYETLTERNERHRLPPPGQLVDVGGYRLHLLVMGAGQPGPTVILDSGMVSFSSNWAWVQPEVAKVAPVVAYDRAGLGWSDPGPKPRDA
;
A
#
# COMPACT_ATOMS: atom_id res chain seq x y z
N MET A 1 -41.19 -12.39 18.16
CA MET A 1 -40.40 -11.41 17.39
C MET A 1 -40.57 -11.66 15.92
N SER A 2 -40.61 -10.61 15.13
CA SER A 2 -40.73 -10.69 13.68
C SER A 2 -39.53 -11.44 13.07
N PRO A 3 -39.72 -12.31 12.08
CA PRO A 3 -38.63 -12.97 11.40
C PRO A 3 -37.69 -11.99 10.71
N VAL A 4 -38.16 -10.77 10.38
CA VAL A 4 -37.34 -9.70 9.79
C VAL A 4 -36.22 -9.28 10.74
N VAL A 5 -36.47 -9.20 12.04
CA VAL A 5 -35.48 -8.85 13.06
C VAL A 5 -34.35 -9.88 13.10
N TRP A 6 -34.66 -11.15 13.00
CA TRP A 6 -33.68 -12.23 12.97
C TRP A 6 -32.85 -12.20 11.70
N ILE A 7 -33.47 -11.93 10.56
CA ILE A 7 -32.79 -11.82 9.28
C ILE A 7 -31.80 -10.62 9.28
N LEU A 8 -32.25 -9.46 9.77
CA LEU A 8 -31.41 -8.29 9.87
C LEU A 8 -30.22 -8.49 10.83
N GLY A 9 -30.49 -9.17 11.97
CA GLY A 9 -29.42 -9.52 12.89
C GLY A 9 -28.38 -10.46 12.29
N ALA A 10 -28.83 -11.46 11.54
CA ALA A 10 -27.95 -12.39 10.86
C ALA A 10 -27.08 -11.69 9.80
N ILE A 11 -27.67 -10.78 9.02
CA ILE A 11 -26.94 -9.98 8.02
C ILE A 11 -25.88 -9.12 8.68
N LEU A 12 -26.21 -8.46 9.79
CA LEU A 12 -25.28 -7.65 10.54
C LEU A 12 -24.10 -8.49 11.06
N VAL A 13 -24.35 -9.63 11.63
CA VAL A 13 -23.30 -10.53 12.14
C VAL A 13 -22.38 -10.98 11.02
N LEU A 14 -22.94 -11.35 9.87
CA LEU A 14 -22.15 -11.75 8.70
C LEU A 14 -21.29 -10.60 8.17
N ALA A 15 -21.83 -9.38 8.13
CA ALA A 15 -21.07 -8.21 7.69
C ALA A 15 -19.89 -7.89 8.61
N VAL A 16 -20.11 -7.95 9.93
CA VAL A 16 -19.05 -7.73 10.93
C VAL A 16 -17.99 -8.82 10.83
N ALA A 17 -18.39 -10.07 10.69
CA ALA A 17 -17.47 -11.20 10.56
C ALA A 17 -16.61 -11.09 9.29
N ALA A 18 -17.22 -10.71 8.16
CA ALA A 18 -16.50 -10.50 6.90
C ALA A 18 -15.49 -9.38 7.00
N SER A 19 -15.86 -8.24 7.61
CA SER A 19 -14.95 -7.12 7.83
C SER A 19 -13.77 -7.48 8.72
N ALA A 20 -14.02 -8.21 9.80
CA ALA A 20 -12.95 -8.68 10.69
C ALA A 20 -12.02 -9.67 9.98
N TYR A 21 -12.57 -10.57 9.18
CA TYR A 21 -11.79 -11.52 8.39
C TYR A 21 -10.86 -10.81 7.40
N GLU A 22 -11.37 -9.83 6.66
CA GLU A 22 -10.57 -9.04 5.72
C GLU A 22 -9.44 -8.31 6.42
N THR A 23 -9.72 -7.65 7.55
CA THR A 23 -8.70 -6.93 8.32
C THR A 23 -7.60 -7.86 8.81
N LEU A 24 -7.97 -9.02 9.34
CA LEU A 24 -7.00 -10.00 9.82
C LEU A 24 -6.18 -10.60 8.68
N THR A 25 -6.80 -10.85 7.53
CA THR A 25 -6.12 -11.36 6.34
C THR A 25 -5.10 -10.36 5.81
N GLU A 26 -5.47 -9.07 5.72
CA GLU A 26 -4.56 -8.01 5.31
C GLU A 26 -3.36 -7.90 6.24
N ARG A 27 -3.59 -7.93 7.55
CA ARG A 27 -2.50 -7.90 8.54
C ARG A 27 -1.57 -9.10 8.38
N ASN A 28 -2.11 -10.30 8.21
CA ASN A 28 -1.32 -11.51 8.01
C ASN A 28 -0.51 -11.45 6.72
N GLU A 29 -1.08 -10.96 5.64
CA GLU A 29 -0.38 -10.81 4.37
C GLU A 29 0.76 -9.81 4.47
N ARG A 30 0.58 -8.69 5.17
CA ARG A 30 1.64 -7.72 5.42
C ARG A 30 2.81 -8.32 6.18
N HIS A 31 2.54 -9.24 7.12
CA HIS A 31 3.60 -9.93 7.87
C HIS A 31 4.25 -11.07 7.08
N ARG A 32 3.50 -11.73 6.20
CA ARG A 32 3.98 -12.86 5.40
C ARG A 32 4.78 -12.42 4.19
N LEU A 33 4.39 -11.31 3.56
CA LEU A 33 5.01 -10.80 2.35
C LEU A 33 5.93 -9.64 2.70
N PRO A 34 7.26 -9.87 2.72
CA PRO A 34 8.17 -8.77 2.95
C PRO A 34 8.05 -7.73 1.84
N PRO A 35 8.25 -6.44 2.15
CA PRO A 35 8.22 -5.41 1.12
C PRO A 35 9.31 -5.68 0.09
N PRO A 36 9.01 -5.51 -1.23
CA PRO A 36 10.01 -5.73 -2.28
C PRO A 36 11.14 -4.70 -2.28
N GLY A 37 10.93 -3.54 -1.67
CA GLY A 37 11.91 -2.48 -1.53
C GLY A 37 12.35 -2.32 -0.08
N GLN A 38 12.48 -1.07 0.36
CA GLN A 38 12.92 -0.76 1.71
C GLN A 38 11.96 0.24 2.38
N LEU A 39 11.89 0.16 3.70
CA LEU A 39 11.14 1.11 4.50
C LEU A 39 12.09 2.19 5.01
N VAL A 40 11.77 3.45 4.72
CA VAL A 40 12.60 4.61 5.08
C VAL A 40 11.81 5.50 6.04
N ASP A 41 12.42 5.85 7.17
CA ASP A 41 11.83 6.77 8.13
C ASP A 41 11.89 8.21 7.57
N VAL A 42 10.72 8.85 7.48
CA VAL A 42 10.59 10.21 6.94
C VAL A 42 10.16 11.22 8.02
N GLY A 43 10.30 10.86 9.28
CA GLY A 43 9.96 11.75 10.40
C GLY A 43 8.81 11.20 11.25
N GLY A 44 9.00 10.03 11.86
CA GLY A 44 8.04 9.41 12.76
C GLY A 44 7.16 8.33 12.14
N TYR A 45 7.25 8.14 10.83
CA TYR A 45 6.61 7.02 10.13
C TYR A 45 7.48 6.63 8.93
N ARG A 46 7.26 5.42 8.39
CA ARG A 46 8.09 4.88 7.33
C ARG A 46 7.32 4.81 6.02
N LEU A 47 7.99 5.14 4.93
CA LEU A 47 7.47 4.95 3.58
C LEU A 47 8.22 3.81 2.90
N HIS A 48 7.49 3.00 2.14
CA HIS A 48 8.07 1.96 1.31
C HIS A 48 8.57 2.55 0.00
N LEU A 49 9.86 2.33 -0.29
CA LEU A 49 10.51 2.78 -1.53
C LEU A 49 11.04 1.58 -2.28
N LEU A 50 10.78 1.52 -3.56
CA LEU A 50 11.39 0.54 -4.47
C LEU A 50 12.30 1.28 -5.44
N VAL A 51 13.61 1.08 -5.30
CA VAL A 51 14.65 1.75 -6.11
C VAL A 51 15.15 0.80 -7.17
N MET A 52 15.19 1.26 -8.40
CA MET A 52 15.79 0.53 -9.52
C MET A 52 16.71 1.48 -10.30
N GLY A 53 17.70 0.91 -10.99
CA GLY A 53 18.61 1.68 -11.83
C GLY A 53 19.51 2.65 -11.06
N ALA A 54 19.87 2.35 -9.81
CA ALA A 54 20.66 3.25 -8.96
C ALA A 54 22.03 3.65 -9.54
N GLY A 55 22.62 2.84 -10.42
CA GLY A 55 23.90 3.15 -11.08
C GLY A 55 23.79 3.93 -12.38
N GLN A 56 22.59 4.25 -12.83
CA GLN A 56 22.40 4.95 -14.09
C GLN A 56 22.68 6.44 -13.95
N PRO A 57 23.22 7.08 -15.01
CA PRO A 57 23.45 8.54 -15.00
C PRO A 57 22.13 9.29 -15.15
N GLY A 58 22.13 10.55 -14.74
CA GLY A 58 21.01 11.45 -14.93
C GLY A 58 20.18 11.66 -13.68
N PRO A 59 19.13 12.48 -13.76
CA PRO A 59 18.27 12.79 -12.62
C PRO A 59 17.46 11.57 -12.20
N THR A 60 17.17 11.46 -10.90
CA THR A 60 16.31 10.41 -10.37
C THR A 60 14.85 10.66 -10.75
N VAL A 61 14.22 9.66 -11.32
CA VAL A 61 12.81 9.71 -11.66
C VAL A 61 11.99 9.18 -10.48
N ILE A 62 10.98 9.93 -10.07
CA ILE A 62 10.08 9.51 -8.98
C ILE A 62 8.72 9.17 -9.57
N LEU A 63 8.26 7.95 -9.30
CA LEU A 63 6.97 7.46 -9.75
C LEU A 63 5.97 7.51 -8.59
N ASP A 64 5.01 8.42 -8.71
CA ASP A 64 3.96 8.59 -7.72
C ASP A 64 2.67 7.95 -8.23
N SER A 65 2.11 7.06 -7.42
CA SER A 65 0.85 6.40 -7.73
C SER A 65 -0.34 7.28 -7.34
N GLY A 66 -1.50 7.01 -7.95
CA GLY A 66 -2.73 7.73 -7.62
C GLY A 66 -3.22 7.48 -6.19
N MET A 67 -4.30 8.16 -5.80
CA MET A 67 -4.79 8.24 -4.42
C MET A 67 -5.00 6.89 -3.73
N VAL A 68 -5.43 5.86 -4.44
CA VAL A 68 -5.68 4.51 -3.90
C VAL A 68 -4.71 3.47 -4.46
N SER A 69 -3.62 3.93 -5.06
CA SER A 69 -2.64 3.08 -5.72
C SER A 69 -1.34 3.03 -4.92
N PHE A 70 -0.47 2.10 -5.25
CA PHE A 70 0.82 1.93 -4.59
C PHE A 70 1.88 1.49 -5.61
N SER A 71 3.12 1.34 -5.15
CA SER A 71 4.30 1.15 -6.00
C SER A 71 4.18 0.00 -6.99
N SER A 72 3.45 -1.06 -6.66
CA SER A 72 3.29 -2.21 -7.55
C SER A 72 2.55 -1.87 -8.86
N ASN A 73 1.82 -0.75 -8.91
CA ASN A 73 1.18 -0.29 -10.15
C ASN A 73 2.19 0.09 -11.23
N TRP A 74 3.44 0.32 -10.85
CA TRP A 74 4.53 0.67 -11.75
C TRP A 74 5.35 -0.54 -12.22
N ALA A 75 4.90 -1.76 -11.92
CA ALA A 75 5.67 -2.98 -12.18
C ALA A 75 6.09 -3.16 -13.66
N TRP A 76 5.30 -2.64 -14.60
CA TRP A 76 5.61 -2.70 -16.03
C TRP A 76 6.45 -1.54 -16.52
N VAL A 77 6.38 -0.38 -15.85
CA VAL A 77 7.04 0.84 -16.29
C VAL A 77 8.41 1.01 -15.65
N GLN A 78 8.52 0.74 -14.35
CA GLN A 78 9.74 1.00 -13.60
C GLN A 78 10.97 0.27 -14.14
N PRO A 79 10.94 -1.02 -14.51
CA PRO A 79 12.11 -1.68 -15.08
C PRO A 79 12.58 -1.05 -16.39
N GLU A 80 11.67 -0.52 -17.18
CA GLU A 80 12.03 0.13 -18.45
C GLU A 80 12.73 1.47 -18.22
N VAL A 81 12.24 2.26 -17.27
CA VAL A 81 12.88 3.53 -16.89
C VAL A 81 14.23 3.28 -16.26
N ALA A 82 14.37 2.21 -15.49
CA ALA A 82 15.61 1.85 -14.81
C ALA A 82 16.76 1.53 -15.78
N LYS A 83 16.47 1.25 -17.04
CA LYS A 83 17.49 1.02 -18.06
C LYS A 83 18.25 2.31 -18.44
N VAL A 84 17.66 3.47 -18.21
CA VAL A 84 18.22 4.77 -18.63
C VAL A 84 18.37 5.77 -17.50
N ALA A 85 17.76 5.58 -16.34
CA ALA A 85 17.81 6.51 -15.22
C ALA A 85 17.56 5.81 -13.89
N PRO A 86 18.06 6.36 -12.76
CA PRO A 86 17.61 5.92 -11.44
C PRO A 86 16.13 6.23 -11.28
N VAL A 87 15.36 5.27 -10.79
CA VAL A 87 13.93 5.43 -10.65
C VAL A 87 13.47 4.88 -9.29
N VAL A 88 12.64 5.66 -8.61
CA VAL A 88 12.07 5.32 -7.30
C VAL A 88 10.56 5.31 -7.41
N ALA A 89 9.95 4.18 -7.09
CA ALA A 89 8.50 4.10 -6.87
C ALA A 89 8.27 4.02 -5.36
N TYR A 90 7.27 4.71 -4.86
CA TYR A 90 6.98 4.70 -3.43
C TYR A 90 5.50 4.52 -3.15
N ASP A 91 5.21 3.98 -1.97
CA ASP A 91 3.86 3.87 -1.47
C ASP A 91 3.57 5.09 -0.59
N ARG A 92 2.47 5.78 -0.86
CA ARG A 92 2.04 6.89 -0.01
C ARG A 92 1.70 6.39 1.39
N ALA A 93 1.79 7.28 2.37
CA ALA A 93 1.48 6.95 3.75
C ALA A 93 0.09 6.27 3.87
N GLY A 94 0.07 5.13 4.53
CA GLY A 94 -1.15 4.33 4.71
C GLY A 94 -1.50 3.42 3.55
N LEU A 95 -0.72 3.42 2.46
CA LEU A 95 -0.93 2.57 1.29
C LEU A 95 0.20 1.56 1.14
N GLY A 96 -0.09 0.42 0.53
CA GLY A 96 0.89 -0.64 0.29
C GLY A 96 1.61 -1.06 1.57
N TRP A 97 2.93 -1.01 1.55
CA TRP A 97 3.78 -1.36 2.69
C TRP A 97 4.14 -0.16 3.57
N SER A 98 3.73 1.06 3.19
CA SER A 98 4.04 2.26 3.99
C SER A 98 3.21 2.33 5.26
N ASP A 99 3.81 2.89 6.32
CA ASP A 99 3.10 3.14 7.57
C ASP A 99 2.04 4.23 7.40
N PRO A 100 1.00 4.26 8.25
CA PRO A 100 0.07 5.38 8.27
C PRO A 100 0.78 6.68 8.65
N GLY A 101 0.54 7.74 7.87
CA GLY A 101 1.10 9.05 8.16
C GLY A 101 0.18 9.89 9.06
N PRO A 102 0.62 11.11 9.42
CA PRO A 102 -0.20 12.03 10.17
C PRO A 102 -1.45 12.47 9.39
N LYS A 103 -2.49 12.84 10.08
CA LYS A 103 -3.72 13.38 9.49
C LYS A 103 -3.71 14.91 9.51
N PRO A 104 -4.37 15.60 8.54
CA PRO A 104 -5.02 15.03 7.36
C PRO A 104 -4.02 14.52 6.33
N ARG A 105 -4.44 13.53 5.55
CA ARG A 105 -3.65 13.00 4.44
C ARG A 105 -4.28 13.46 3.13
N ASP A 106 -3.67 14.44 2.53
CA ASP A 106 -4.13 14.96 1.23
C ASP A 106 -3.67 14.04 0.10
N ALA A 107 -4.49 13.99 -0.92
CA ALA A 107 -4.19 13.20 -2.10
C ALA A 107 -3.08 13.83 -2.93
#